data_73f7ddc33143d9983651f3e0c1c8e7dc
#
_entry.id   73f7ddc33143d9983651f3e0c1c8e7dc
#
_cell.length_a   1.000
_cell.length_b   1.000
_cell.length_c   1.000
_cell.angle_alpha   90.00
_cell.angle_beta   90.00
_cell.angle_gamma   90.00
#
_symmetry.space_group_name_H-M   'P 1'
#
loop_
_entity.id
_entity.type
_entity.pdbx_description
1 polymer ?
#
loop_
_entity_poly.entity_id
_entity_poly.type
_entity_poly.pdbx_seq_one_letter_code
_entity_poly.pdbx_strand_id
1 'polypeptide(L)'
;MTVLITGSSGGIGRSLARSLPALGWQLRGFDREPAAGDLEQVRGDITDPAALDAAMVGVRAVVHLAGQAVEAPWPVIRDANLEGCYQVFEAARRAGVRRVVYASSNHAVGFTPRPTGDPAELPADTPPRPDTLYGVSKAFGEALARYYVDRYGMQVACLRIGTFAETPPDARSMATWLSPADCARLVDACLRTDQLGFALVWGVSANSGRWWSTDTGQALGYRPLDDAGRHRPGSPGFAAQASDLLVGGAFTTPDFGIDEVADRSPRTRESRSG
;
A
#
# COMPACT_ATOMS: atom_id res chain seq x y z
N MET A 1 -22.99 3.28 5.39
CA MET A 1 -21.89 2.47 6.01
C MET A 1 -20.65 3.33 6.03
N THR A 2 -20.09 3.61 7.23
CA THR A 2 -18.89 4.43 7.37
C THR A 2 -17.63 3.60 7.19
N VAL A 3 -16.73 4.04 6.32
CA VAL A 3 -15.40 3.48 6.06
C VAL A 3 -14.36 4.42 6.66
N LEU A 4 -13.49 3.90 7.53
CA LEU A 4 -12.36 4.63 8.07
C LEU A 4 -11.18 4.53 7.10
N ILE A 5 -10.60 5.65 6.69
CA ILE A 5 -9.37 5.72 5.91
C ILE A 5 -8.26 6.22 6.82
N THR A 6 -7.34 5.36 7.25
CA THR A 6 -6.11 5.81 7.90
C THR A 6 -5.10 6.22 6.83
N GLY A 7 -4.31 7.27 7.10
CA GLY A 7 -3.48 7.88 6.07
C GLY A 7 -4.30 8.73 5.07
N SER A 8 -5.41 9.29 5.54
CA SER A 8 -6.38 10.04 4.72
C SER A 8 -5.81 11.29 4.07
N SER A 9 -4.75 11.86 4.62
CA SER A 9 -4.06 13.03 4.09
C SER A 9 -2.89 12.70 3.15
N GLY A 10 -2.59 11.41 2.95
CA GLY A 10 -1.62 10.92 1.97
C GLY A 10 -2.16 10.93 0.53
N GLY A 11 -1.33 10.62 -0.45
CA GLY A 11 -1.70 10.66 -1.88
C GLY A 11 -2.90 9.77 -2.23
N ILE A 12 -2.85 8.48 -1.85
CA ILE A 12 -3.96 7.54 -2.08
C ILE A 12 -5.18 7.94 -1.24
N GLY A 13 -4.98 8.31 0.03
CA GLY A 13 -6.06 8.70 0.94
C GLY A 13 -6.88 9.87 0.40
N ARG A 14 -6.22 10.94 -0.05
CA ARG A 14 -6.88 12.09 -0.69
C ARG A 14 -7.61 11.71 -1.98
N SER A 15 -7.05 10.80 -2.77
CA SER A 15 -7.70 10.33 -3.99
C SER A 15 -8.99 9.55 -3.67
N LEU A 16 -8.93 8.61 -2.72
CA LEU A 16 -10.08 7.83 -2.30
C LEU A 16 -11.15 8.71 -1.62
N ALA A 17 -10.75 9.72 -0.84
CA ALA A 17 -11.67 10.68 -0.23
C ALA A 17 -12.51 11.44 -1.26
N ARG A 18 -11.94 11.70 -2.45
CA ARG A 18 -12.68 12.33 -3.57
C ARG A 18 -13.57 11.35 -4.34
N SER A 19 -13.13 10.09 -4.47
CA SER A 19 -13.74 9.15 -5.42
C SER A 19 -14.78 8.22 -4.79
N LEU A 20 -14.56 7.72 -3.58
CA LEU A 20 -15.44 6.74 -2.93
C LEU A 20 -16.83 7.28 -2.58
N PRO A 21 -17.04 8.59 -2.24
CA PRO A 21 -18.38 9.11 -2.01
C PRO A 21 -19.30 8.98 -3.22
N ALA A 22 -18.79 9.17 -4.43
CA ALA A 22 -19.54 8.97 -5.68
C ALA A 22 -19.97 7.51 -5.90
N LEU A 23 -19.30 6.56 -5.23
CA LEU A 23 -19.65 5.13 -5.21
C LEU A 23 -20.59 4.77 -4.04
N GLY A 24 -21.06 5.76 -3.26
CA GLY A 24 -22.02 5.57 -2.18
C GLY A 24 -21.43 5.30 -0.80
N TRP A 25 -20.10 5.48 -0.61
CA TRP A 25 -19.44 5.29 0.67
C TRP A 25 -19.46 6.56 1.52
N GLN A 26 -19.81 6.41 2.79
CA GLN A 26 -19.54 7.43 3.81
C GLN A 26 -18.13 7.22 4.35
N LEU A 27 -17.36 8.29 4.48
CA LEU A 27 -15.96 8.21 4.85
C LEU A 27 -15.68 8.96 6.13
N ARG A 28 -14.77 8.42 6.93
CA ARG A 28 -14.06 9.11 8.00
C ARG A 28 -12.57 8.99 7.76
N GLY A 29 -11.84 10.10 7.85
CA GLY A 29 -10.40 10.14 7.78
C GLY A 29 -9.75 9.93 9.15
N PHE A 30 -8.55 9.36 9.16
CA PHE A 30 -7.65 9.34 10.32
C PHE A 30 -6.23 9.62 9.84
N ASP A 31 -5.64 10.68 10.35
CA ASP A 31 -4.28 11.10 9.98
C ASP A 31 -3.72 12.07 11.02
N ARG A 32 -2.40 12.21 11.09
CA ARG A 32 -1.72 13.26 11.87
C ARG A 32 -1.92 14.64 11.24
N GLU A 33 -1.91 14.68 9.91
CA GLU A 33 -2.10 15.88 9.13
C GLU A 33 -3.58 16.14 8.86
N PRO A 34 -3.99 17.42 8.74
CA PRO A 34 -5.39 17.75 8.47
C PRO A 34 -5.84 17.19 7.10
N ALA A 35 -7.11 16.81 7.03
CA ALA A 35 -7.72 16.40 5.77
C ALA A 35 -7.81 17.58 4.78
N ALA A 36 -7.79 17.25 3.50
CA ALA A 36 -8.15 18.20 2.46
C ALA A 36 -9.68 18.17 2.23
N GLY A 37 -10.33 19.34 2.19
CA GLY A 37 -11.77 19.46 1.97
C GLY A 37 -12.61 19.08 3.19
N ASP A 38 -13.86 18.68 2.96
CA ASP A 38 -14.89 18.48 3.99
C ASP A 38 -14.94 17.05 4.56
N LEU A 39 -13.88 16.28 4.42
CA LEU A 39 -13.82 14.93 4.99
C LEU A 39 -13.90 14.98 6.53
N GLU A 40 -14.91 14.34 7.13
CA GLU A 40 -14.92 14.09 8.57
C GLU A 40 -13.62 13.39 8.97
N GLN A 41 -12.84 13.96 9.88
CA GLN A 41 -11.55 13.44 10.28
C GLN A 41 -11.35 13.42 11.79
N VAL A 42 -10.84 12.31 12.28
CA VAL A 42 -10.21 12.23 13.61
C VAL A 42 -8.70 12.40 13.42
N ARG A 43 -8.12 13.40 14.09
CA ARG A 43 -6.66 13.60 14.06
C ARG A 43 -5.99 12.72 15.10
N GLY A 44 -4.96 12.00 14.69
CA GLY A 44 -4.21 11.13 15.61
C GLY A 44 -3.07 10.40 14.92
N ASP A 45 -2.23 9.79 15.74
CA ASP A 45 -1.18 8.88 15.27
C ASP A 45 -1.67 7.42 15.33
N ILE A 46 -1.33 6.61 14.35
CA ILE A 46 -1.71 5.18 14.32
C ILE A 46 -1.05 4.36 15.42
N THR A 47 -0.07 4.91 16.12
CA THR A 47 0.54 4.32 17.32
C THR A 47 -0.18 4.69 18.61
N ASP A 48 -1.22 5.54 18.55
CA ASP A 48 -2.06 5.91 19.71
C ASP A 48 -3.35 5.07 19.73
N PRO A 49 -3.46 4.07 20.63
CA PRO A 49 -4.64 3.21 20.71
C PRO A 49 -5.93 3.98 21.06
N ALA A 50 -5.85 5.03 21.87
CA ALA A 50 -7.02 5.79 22.28
C ALA A 50 -7.59 6.62 21.12
N ALA A 51 -6.71 7.24 20.32
CA ALA A 51 -7.11 7.96 19.12
C ALA A 51 -7.73 7.01 18.08
N LEU A 52 -7.17 5.81 17.91
CA LEU A 52 -7.72 4.78 17.02
C LEU A 52 -9.09 4.28 17.50
N ASP A 53 -9.25 4.01 18.80
CA ASP A 53 -10.53 3.56 19.35
C ASP A 53 -11.62 4.62 19.13
N ALA A 54 -11.32 5.90 19.32
CA ALA A 54 -12.24 6.99 19.01
C ALA A 54 -12.61 7.05 17.51
N ALA A 55 -11.62 6.86 16.64
CA ALA A 55 -11.86 6.86 15.20
C ALA A 55 -12.71 5.68 14.72
N MET A 56 -12.65 4.53 15.40
CA MET A 56 -13.38 3.30 15.05
C MET A 56 -14.87 3.32 15.42
N VAL A 57 -15.34 4.29 16.19
CA VAL A 57 -16.75 4.35 16.60
C VAL A 57 -17.68 4.42 15.40
N GLY A 58 -18.57 3.43 15.24
CA GLY A 58 -19.55 3.36 14.14
C GLY A 58 -18.98 2.98 12.76
N VAL A 59 -17.69 2.62 12.70
CA VAL A 59 -17.01 2.17 11.48
C VAL A 59 -17.42 0.73 11.14
N ARG A 60 -17.56 0.45 9.84
CA ARG A 60 -17.89 -0.88 9.32
C ARG A 60 -16.75 -1.53 8.54
N ALA A 61 -15.85 -0.73 8.01
CA ALA A 61 -14.66 -1.21 7.31
C ALA A 61 -13.52 -0.21 7.47
N VAL A 62 -12.28 -0.69 7.35
CA VAL A 62 -11.06 0.12 7.38
C VAL A 62 -10.33 0.00 6.06
N VAL A 63 -9.91 1.12 5.50
CA VAL A 63 -8.89 1.20 4.45
C VAL A 63 -7.61 1.72 5.10
N HIS A 64 -6.67 0.82 5.36
CA HIS A 64 -5.44 1.13 6.08
C HIS A 64 -4.32 1.50 5.12
N LEU A 65 -4.07 2.81 4.98
CA LEU A 65 -3.04 3.38 4.13
C LEU A 65 -1.91 4.04 4.92
N ALA A 66 -2.15 4.35 6.20
CA ALA A 66 -1.18 5.04 7.06
C ALA A 66 0.09 4.20 7.23
N GLY A 67 1.22 4.89 7.28
CA GLY A 67 2.55 4.33 7.45
C GLY A 67 3.59 5.10 6.67
N GLN A 68 4.86 4.74 6.85
CA GLN A 68 5.95 5.20 6.00
C GLN A 68 5.82 4.54 4.62
N ALA A 69 5.75 5.35 3.56
CA ALA A 69 5.38 4.89 2.22
C ALA A 69 6.57 4.49 1.33
N VAL A 70 7.79 4.75 1.80
CA VAL A 70 9.06 4.46 1.12
C VAL A 70 10.08 3.97 2.13
N GLU A 71 11.27 3.57 1.67
CA GLU A 71 12.36 3.19 2.55
C GLU A 71 12.73 4.32 3.52
N ALA A 72 13.03 3.94 4.76
CA ALA A 72 13.42 4.85 5.83
C ALA A 72 14.22 4.09 6.90
N PRO A 73 14.91 4.80 7.83
CA PRO A 73 15.61 4.17 8.94
C PRO A 73 14.70 3.26 9.76
N TRP A 74 15.28 2.15 10.25
CA TRP A 74 14.55 1.11 11.00
C TRP A 74 13.58 1.63 12.08
N PRO A 75 13.95 2.62 12.95
CA PRO A 75 13.02 3.11 13.95
C PRO A 75 11.73 3.69 13.35
N VAL A 76 11.83 4.39 12.20
CA VAL A 76 10.68 4.98 11.50
C VAL A 76 9.79 3.87 10.92
N ILE A 77 10.40 2.88 10.24
CA ILE A 77 9.67 1.73 9.68
C ILE A 77 9.02 0.91 10.79
N ARG A 78 9.76 0.62 11.88
CA ARG A 78 9.24 -0.14 13.01
C ARG A 78 8.01 0.55 13.63
N ASP A 79 8.14 1.81 13.96
CA ASP A 79 7.09 2.53 14.69
C ASP A 79 5.86 2.77 13.80
N ALA A 80 6.04 3.24 12.57
CA ALA A 80 4.92 3.54 11.69
C ALA A 80 4.31 2.28 11.04
N ASN A 81 5.13 1.34 10.54
CA ASN A 81 4.63 0.26 9.69
C ASN A 81 4.42 -1.05 10.45
N LEU A 82 5.17 -1.35 11.51
CA LEU A 82 4.94 -2.56 12.29
C LEU A 82 4.00 -2.26 13.46
N GLU A 83 4.41 -1.37 14.37
CA GLU A 83 3.61 -1.03 15.54
C GLU A 83 2.28 -0.38 15.13
N GLY A 84 2.31 0.65 14.28
CA GLY A 84 1.11 1.32 13.80
C GLY A 84 0.15 0.37 13.07
N CYS A 85 0.67 -0.53 12.24
CA CYS A 85 -0.14 -1.54 11.56
C CYS A 85 -0.83 -2.47 12.56
N TYR A 86 -0.08 -2.99 13.56
CA TYR A 86 -0.65 -3.81 14.64
C TYR A 86 -1.76 -3.06 15.38
N GLN A 87 -1.54 -1.81 15.77
CA GLN A 87 -2.52 -1.02 16.51
C GLN A 87 -3.81 -0.80 15.72
N VAL A 88 -3.72 -0.58 14.39
CA VAL A 88 -4.91 -0.43 13.54
C VAL A 88 -5.70 -1.73 13.45
N PHE A 89 -5.05 -2.87 13.23
CA PHE A 89 -5.73 -4.18 13.21
C PHE A 89 -6.38 -4.50 14.56
N GLU A 90 -5.68 -4.22 15.65
CA GLU A 90 -6.17 -4.50 17.00
C GLU A 90 -7.34 -3.57 17.39
N ALA A 91 -7.28 -2.28 17.02
CA ALA A 91 -8.40 -1.35 17.21
C ALA A 91 -9.62 -1.77 16.38
N ALA A 92 -9.44 -2.19 15.12
CA ALA A 92 -10.51 -2.72 14.29
C ALA A 92 -11.16 -3.96 14.94
N ARG A 93 -10.34 -4.91 15.44
CA ARG A 93 -10.82 -6.10 16.15
C ARG A 93 -11.62 -5.74 17.41
N ARG A 94 -11.10 -4.85 18.26
CA ARG A 94 -11.80 -4.40 19.50
C ARG A 94 -13.13 -3.72 19.18
N ALA A 95 -13.19 -2.93 18.10
CA ALA A 95 -14.41 -2.26 17.66
C ALA A 95 -15.40 -3.18 16.92
N GLY A 96 -15.07 -4.46 16.71
CA GLY A 96 -15.90 -5.39 15.95
C GLY A 96 -15.92 -5.12 14.44
N VAL A 97 -14.99 -4.32 13.95
CA VAL A 97 -14.81 -4.08 12.50
C VAL A 97 -14.13 -5.28 11.87
N ARG A 98 -14.84 -5.99 11.01
CA ARG A 98 -14.34 -7.25 10.44
C ARG A 98 -13.67 -7.09 9.09
N ARG A 99 -13.89 -5.99 8.38
CA ARG A 99 -13.36 -5.79 7.02
C ARG A 99 -12.24 -4.77 6.99
N VAL A 100 -11.08 -5.19 6.46
CA VAL A 100 -9.91 -4.33 6.31
C VAL A 100 -9.37 -4.45 4.87
N VAL A 101 -9.10 -3.32 4.25
CA VAL A 101 -8.31 -3.24 3.01
C VAL A 101 -6.96 -2.64 3.39
N TYR A 102 -5.91 -3.44 3.33
CA TYR A 102 -4.56 -3.05 3.73
C TYR A 102 -3.70 -2.70 2.53
N ALA A 103 -3.08 -1.53 2.53
CA ALA A 103 -2.11 -1.12 1.53
C ALA A 103 -0.78 -1.84 1.74
N SER A 104 -0.62 -3.01 1.14
CA SER A 104 0.66 -3.65 0.91
C SER A 104 1.38 -3.03 -0.30
N SER A 105 2.43 -3.63 -0.76
CA SER A 105 3.26 -3.12 -1.85
C SER A 105 3.87 -4.26 -2.66
N ASN A 106 4.18 -3.99 -3.94
CA ASN A 106 5.04 -4.85 -4.73
C ASN A 106 6.43 -5.07 -4.10
N HIS A 107 6.87 -4.16 -3.21
CA HIS A 107 8.14 -4.28 -2.47
C HIS A 107 8.14 -5.41 -1.43
N ALA A 108 6.98 -5.95 -1.04
CA ALA A 108 6.89 -7.18 -0.24
C ALA A 108 7.51 -8.40 -0.97
N VAL A 109 7.59 -8.34 -2.28
CA VAL A 109 8.18 -9.38 -3.16
C VAL A 109 9.24 -8.80 -4.11
N GLY A 110 9.86 -7.68 -3.75
CA GLY A 110 10.68 -6.86 -4.63
C GLY A 110 11.87 -7.58 -5.26
N PHE A 111 12.55 -8.50 -4.55
CA PHE A 111 13.64 -9.32 -5.12
C PHE A 111 13.16 -10.53 -5.95
N THR A 112 11.86 -10.66 -6.19
CA THR A 112 11.36 -11.68 -7.11
C THR A 112 11.72 -11.33 -8.54
N PRO A 113 12.28 -12.25 -9.33
CA PRO A 113 12.50 -12.04 -10.75
C PRO A 113 11.17 -11.76 -11.48
N ARG A 114 11.20 -10.82 -12.41
CA ARG A 114 10.11 -10.61 -13.34
C ARG A 114 9.91 -11.89 -14.18
N PRO A 115 8.68 -12.39 -14.31
CA PRO A 115 8.45 -13.59 -15.10
C PRO A 115 8.78 -13.35 -16.57
N THR A 116 9.30 -14.40 -17.24
CA THR A 116 9.59 -14.44 -18.67
C THR A 116 8.74 -15.53 -19.34
N GLY A 117 8.32 -15.31 -20.57
CA GLY A 117 7.45 -16.24 -21.32
C GLY A 117 6.21 -15.53 -21.86
N ASP A 118 5.30 -16.29 -22.50
CA ASP A 118 4.05 -15.77 -23.06
C ASP A 118 2.92 -16.80 -22.85
N PRO A 119 1.89 -16.52 -22.02
CA PRO A 119 1.81 -15.39 -21.11
C PRO A 119 2.70 -15.58 -19.89
N ALA A 120 3.37 -14.50 -19.46
CA ALA A 120 4.21 -14.49 -18.27
C ALA A 120 3.54 -13.64 -17.18
N GLU A 121 2.87 -14.27 -16.25
CA GLU A 121 2.17 -13.57 -15.17
C GLU A 121 2.65 -14.01 -13.79
N LEU A 122 2.91 -13.03 -12.92
CA LEU A 122 3.28 -13.25 -11.53
C LEU A 122 2.00 -13.37 -10.67
N PRO A 123 1.75 -14.50 -10.02
CA PRO A 123 0.61 -14.66 -9.12
C PRO A 123 0.62 -13.68 -7.96
N ALA A 124 -0.57 -13.27 -7.49
CA ALA A 124 -0.67 -12.34 -6.37
C ALA A 124 -0.24 -12.96 -5.03
N ASP A 125 -0.25 -14.26 -4.89
CA ASP A 125 0.18 -15.05 -3.72
C ASP A 125 1.67 -15.44 -3.75
N THR A 126 2.45 -14.88 -4.68
CA THR A 126 3.92 -15.05 -4.72
C THR A 126 4.51 -14.85 -3.31
N PRO A 127 5.33 -15.81 -2.82
CA PRO A 127 5.92 -15.73 -1.48
C PRO A 127 6.72 -14.44 -1.25
N PRO A 128 6.70 -13.88 -0.03
CA PRO A 128 7.46 -12.68 0.30
C PRO A 128 8.95 -12.82 -0.01
N ARG A 129 9.50 -11.83 -0.71
CA ARG A 129 10.92 -11.65 -1.01
C ARG A 129 11.24 -10.16 -1.06
N PRO A 130 11.17 -9.49 0.13
CA PRO A 130 11.23 -8.04 0.22
C PRO A 130 12.61 -7.50 -0.17
N ASP A 131 12.63 -6.30 -0.76
CA ASP A 131 13.84 -5.62 -1.24
C ASP A 131 14.40 -4.57 -0.28
N THR A 132 13.62 -4.09 0.67
CA THR A 132 13.94 -3.01 1.60
C THR A 132 13.32 -3.29 2.97
N LEU A 133 13.68 -2.51 4.00
CA LEU A 133 12.98 -2.54 5.30
C LEU A 133 11.50 -2.14 5.15
N TYR A 134 11.21 -1.21 4.23
CA TYR A 134 9.85 -0.91 3.84
C TYR A 134 9.13 -2.16 3.29
N GLY A 135 9.76 -2.88 2.36
CA GLY A 135 9.23 -4.13 1.82
C GLY A 135 9.02 -5.20 2.90
N VAL A 136 9.97 -5.34 3.84
CA VAL A 136 9.84 -6.21 5.02
C VAL A 136 8.60 -5.84 5.83
N SER A 137 8.37 -4.55 6.07
CA SER A 137 7.22 -4.08 6.83
C SER A 137 5.89 -4.41 6.14
N LYS A 138 5.86 -4.40 4.80
CA LYS A 138 4.66 -4.76 4.03
C LYS A 138 4.39 -6.26 4.10
N ALA A 139 5.42 -7.10 4.00
CA ALA A 139 5.32 -8.55 4.22
C ALA A 139 4.87 -8.88 5.65
N PHE A 140 5.35 -8.15 6.67
CA PHE A 140 4.85 -8.26 8.04
C PHE A 140 3.35 -7.97 8.12
N GLY A 141 2.88 -6.88 7.50
CA GLY A 141 1.46 -6.53 7.48
C GLY A 141 0.58 -7.59 6.80
N GLU A 142 1.07 -8.24 5.72
CA GLU A 142 0.37 -9.37 5.09
C GLU A 142 0.28 -10.58 6.03
N ALA A 143 1.36 -10.92 6.73
CA ALA A 143 1.36 -12.00 7.71
C ALA A 143 0.44 -11.70 8.91
N LEU A 144 0.46 -10.46 9.39
CA LEU A 144 -0.42 -9.97 10.45
C LEU A 144 -1.89 -10.05 10.02
N ALA A 145 -2.20 -9.59 8.81
CA ALA A 145 -3.54 -9.69 8.22
C ALA A 145 -4.04 -11.14 8.20
N ARG A 146 -3.19 -12.07 7.76
CA ARG A 146 -3.50 -13.50 7.75
C ARG A 146 -3.82 -14.03 9.16
N TYR A 147 -3.01 -13.65 10.16
CA TYR A 147 -3.26 -14.01 11.56
C TYR A 147 -4.64 -13.52 12.04
N TYR A 148 -5.02 -12.27 11.75
CA TYR A 148 -6.33 -11.74 12.15
C TYR A 148 -7.49 -12.43 11.43
N VAL A 149 -7.31 -12.85 10.19
CA VAL A 149 -8.31 -13.63 9.46
C VAL A 149 -8.50 -14.99 10.13
N ASP A 150 -7.42 -15.74 10.31
CA ASP A 150 -7.49 -17.11 10.82
C ASP A 150 -7.88 -17.16 12.30
N ARG A 151 -7.42 -16.20 13.10
CA ARG A 151 -7.65 -16.20 14.55
C ARG A 151 -8.99 -15.58 14.96
N TYR A 152 -9.41 -14.52 14.25
CA TYR A 152 -10.57 -13.71 14.65
C TYR A 152 -11.68 -13.66 13.60
N GLY A 153 -11.55 -14.35 12.47
CA GLY A 153 -12.52 -14.38 11.40
C GLY A 153 -12.71 -13.01 10.72
N MET A 154 -11.67 -12.17 10.72
CA MET A 154 -11.69 -10.94 9.95
C MET A 154 -11.66 -11.23 8.44
N GLN A 155 -11.94 -10.24 7.63
CA GLN A 155 -11.91 -10.29 6.18
C GLN A 155 -10.90 -9.26 5.70
N VAL A 156 -9.80 -9.68 5.09
CA VAL A 156 -8.71 -8.75 4.74
C VAL A 156 -8.25 -8.93 3.31
N ALA A 157 -8.27 -7.82 2.53
CA ALA A 157 -7.55 -7.72 1.27
C ALA A 157 -6.24 -6.96 1.49
N CYS A 158 -5.11 -7.57 1.15
CA CYS A 158 -3.81 -6.92 1.10
C CYS A 158 -3.52 -6.54 -0.34
N LEU A 159 -3.43 -5.25 -0.61
CA LEU A 159 -3.21 -4.72 -1.95
C LEU A 159 -1.70 -4.54 -2.18
N ARG A 160 -1.09 -5.40 -2.95
CA ARG A 160 0.29 -5.23 -3.44
C ARG A 160 0.31 -4.15 -4.52
N ILE A 161 0.31 -2.89 -4.06
CA ILE A 161 0.23 -1.72 -4.94
C ILE A 161 1.55 -1.59 -5.71
N GLY A 162 1.42 -1.38 -7.02
CA GLY A 162 2.53 -1.02 -7.90
C GLY A 162 2.87 0.47 -7.77
N THR A 163 2.71 1.23 -8.86
CA THR A 163 3.01 2.67 -8.89
C THR A 163 1.72 3.48 -8.93
N PHE A 164 1.29 4.00 -7.78
CA PHE A 164 0.14 4.90 -7.73
C PHE A 164 0.55 6.31 -8.16
N ALA A 165 -0.01 6.80 -9.25
CA ALA A 165 0.24 8.14 -9.78
C ALA A 165 -0.90 8.58 -10.72
N GLU A 166 -1.06 9.90 -10.94
CA GLU A 166 -2.02 10.44 -11.91
C GLU A 166 -1.70 9.97 -13.35
N THR A 167 -0.42 9.89 -13.68
CA THR A 167 0.08 9.36 -14.96
C THR A 167 1.32 8.49 -14.68
N PRO A 168 1.64 7.51 -15.55
CA PRO A 168 2.85 6.70 -15.41
C PRO A 168 4.12 7.59 -15.42
N PRO A 169 4.94 7.60 -14.34
CA PRO A 169 6.09 8.51 -14.25
C PRO A 169 7.34 8.01 -15.01
N ASP A 170 7.46 6.70 -15.27
CA ASP A 170 8.67 6.09 -15.84
C ASP A 170 8.37 4.83 -16.65
N ALA A 171 9.41 4.22 -17.25
CA ALA A 171 9.29 3.00 -18.07
C ALA A 171 8.74 1.81 -17.28
N ARG A 172 9.18 1.62 -16.01
CA ARG A 172 8.71 0.53 -15.17
C ARG A 172 7.21 0.67 -14.87
N SER A 173 6.76 1.89 -14.66
CA SER A 173 5.35 2.18 -14.37
C SER A 173 4.41 1.87 -15.53
N MET A 174 4.90 1.73 -16.75
CA MET A 174 4.08 1.22 -17.87
C MET A 174 3.49 -0.18 -17.58
N ALA A 175 4.13 -0.97 -16.72
CA ALA A 175 3.60 -2.25 -16.27
C ALA A 175 2.95 -2.18 -14.89
N THR A 176 3.44 -1.30 -13.99
CA THR A 176 3.10 -1.30 -12.57
C THR A 176 2.11 -0.21 -12.17
N TRP A 177 1.70 0.66 -13.09
CA TRP A 177 0.84 1.81 -12.80
C TRP A 177 -0.53 1.39 -12.28
N LEU A 178 -0.96 2.10 -11.24
CA LEU A 178 -2.31 2.09 -10.71
C LEU A 178 -2.85 3.52 -10.78
N SER A 179 -3.84 3.75 -11.62
CA SER A 179 -4.50 5.04 -11.73
C SER A 179 -5.32 5.36 -10.48
N PRO A 180 -5.58 6.64 -10.17
CA PRO A 180 -6.50 7.04 -9.12
C PRO A 180 -7.91 6.42 -9.28
N ALA A 181 -8.42 6.34 -10.49
CA ALA A 181 -9.73 5.79 -10.76
C ALA A 181 -9.77 4.26 -10.56
N ASP A 182 -8.74 3.53 -11.02
CA ASP A 182 -8.65 2.09 -10.80
C ASP A 182 -8.35 1.75 -9.34
N CYS A 183 -7.60 2.60 -8.61
CA CYS A 183 -7.42 2.46 -7.18
C CYS A 183 -8.78 2.52 -6.43
N ALA A 184 -9.64 3.46 -6.80
CA ALA A 184 -10.98 3.55 -6.23
C ALA A 184 -11.84 2.32 -6.58
N ARG A 185 -11.80 1.82 -7.84
CA ARG A 185 -12.50 0.60 -8.26
C ARG A 185 -12.01 -0.63 -7.49
N LEU A 186 -10.69 -0.74 -7.27
CA LEU A 186 -10.09 -1.85 -6.51
C LEU A 186 -10.55 -1.84 -5.05
N VAL A 187 -10.48 -0.69 -4.40
CA VAL A 187 -10.93 -0.55 -3.01
C VAL A 187 -12.44 -0.81 -2.91
N ASP A 188 -13.25 -0.27 -3.83
CA ASP A 188 -14.69 -0.51 -3.89
C ASP A 188 -15.03 -2.00 -4.03
N ALA A 189 -14.33 -2.72 -4.92
CA ALA A 189 -14.50 -4.17 -5.09
C ALA A 189 -14.20 -4.94 -3.79
N CYS A 190 -13.09 -4.60 -3.11
CA CYS A 190 -12.72 -5.22 -1.83
C CYS A 190 -13.72 -4.89 -0.70
N LEU A 191 -14.33 -3.70 -0.74
CA LEU A 191 -15.33 -3.29 0.25
C LEU A 191 -16.69 -3.96 0.02
N ARG A 192 -17.05 -4.29 -1.23
CA ARG A 192 -18.36 -4.85 -1.59
C ARG A 192 -18.44 -6.36 -1.61
N THR A 193 -17.35 -7.06 -1.96
CA THR A 193 -17.39 -8.51 -2.10
C THR A 193 -17.85 -9.22 -0.82
N ASP A 194 -18.74 -10.19 -0.96
CA ASP A 194 -19.25 -10.96 0.18
C ASP A 194 -18.27 -12.06 0.63
N GLN A 195 -17.34 -12.44 -0.23
CA GLN A 195 -16.40 -13.55 -0.01
C GLN A 195 -14.95 -13.08 0.01
N LEU A 196 -14.63 -12.09 0.86
CA LEU A 196 -13.27 -11.59 0.90
C LEU A 196 -12.29 -12.59 1.52
N GLY A 197 -12.62 -13.15 2.70
CA GLY A 197 -11.69 -13.99 3.44
C GLY A 197 -10.34 -13.31 3.64
N PHE A 198 -9.25 -13.98 3.23
CA PHE A 198 -7.92 -13.40 3.07
C PHE A 198 -7.56 -13.39 1.58
N ALA A 199 -7.20 -12.23 1.07
CA ALA A 199 -6.79 -12.08 -0.32
C ALA A 199 -5.52 -11.23 -0.46
N LEU A 200 -4.57 -11.71 -1.26
CA LEU A 200 -3.47 -10.90 -1.81
C LEU A 200 -3.88 -10.47 -3.23
N VAL A 201 -3.82 -9.19 -3.52
CA VAL A 201 -4.30 -8.63 -4.79
C VAL A 201 -3.26 -7.68 -5.35
N TRP A 202 -2.93 -7.81 -6.64
CA TRP A 202 -2.13 -6.80 -7.32
C TRP A 202 -2.92 -5.51 -7.51
N GLY A 203 -2.38 -4.42 -6.96
CA GLY A 203 -2.91 -3.07 -7.13
C GLY A 203 -2.31 -2.42 -8.37
N VAL A 204 -2.83 -2.77 -9.54
CA VAL A 204 -2.39 -2.27 -10.85
C VAL A 204 -3.59 -2.05 -11.76
N SER A 205 -3.47 -1.12 -12.72
CA SER A 205 -4.44 -0.89 -13.78
C SER A 205 -4.37 -1.96 -14.87
N ALA A 206 -5.25 -1.87 -15.89
CA ALA A 206 -5.28 -2.78 -17.04
C ALA A 206 -4.13 -2.53 -18.02
N ASN A 207 -2.92 -2.32 -17.51
CA ASN A 207 -1.76 -1.96 -18.30
C ASN A 207 -1.45 -3.02 -19.37
N SER A 208 -1.33 -2.61 -20.62
CA SER A 208 -1.00 -3.50 -21.75
C SER A 208 0.37 -4.17 -21.60
N GLY A 209 1.31 -3.54 -20.89
CA GLY A 209 2.63 -4.09 -20.57
C GLY A 209 2.72 -4.84 -19.24
N ARG A 210 1.59 -5.19 -18.62
CA ARG A 210 1.58 -5.88 -17.31
C ARG A 210 2.17 -7.30 -17.41
N TRP A 211 2.74 -7.72 -16.29
CA TRP A 211 3.21 -9.08 -16.04
C TRP A 211 2.71 -9.60 -14.66
N TRP A 212 1.59 -9.04 -14.20
CA TRP A 212 0.90 -9.39 -12.96
C TRP A 212 -0.38 -10.14 -13.28
N SER A 213 -0.65 -11.25 -12.59
CA SER A 213 -1.96 -11.89 -12.68
C SER A 213 -3.05 -10.98 -12.11
N THR A 214 -4.17 -10.93 -12.81
CA THR A 214 -5.37 -10.19 -12.38
C THR A 214 -6.42 -11.08 -11.72
N ASP A 215 -6.19 -12.39 -11.62
CA ASP A 215 -7.19 -13.39 -11.26
C ASP A 215 -7.84 -13.12 -9.90
N THR A 216 -7.02 -12.91 -8.86
CA THR A 216 -7.55 -12.63 -7.52
C THR A 216 -8.40 -11.36 -7.50
N GLY A 217 -7.92 -10.29 -8.16
CA GLY A 217 -8.68 -9.04 -8.26
C GLY A 217 -10.01 -9.25 -8.98
N GLN A 218 -10.00 -9.98 -10.09
CA GLN A 218 -11.21 -10.29 -10.87
C GLN A 218 -12.21 -11.14 -10.07
N ALA A 219 -11.73 -12.09 -9.29
CA ALA A 219 -12.57 -12.90 -8.41
C ALA A 219 -13.28 -12.05 -7.34
N LEU A 220 -12.62 -10.98 -6.86
CA LEU A 220 -13.22 -10.01 -5.94
C LEU A 220 -14.13 -8.97 -6.61
N GLY A 221 -14.24 -9.00 -7.94
CA GLY A 221 -15.05 -8.04 -8.71
C GLY A 221 -14.27 -6.80 -9.20
N TYR A 222 -12.95 -6.76 -9.01
CA TYR A 222 -12.13 -5.68 -9.57
C TYR A 222 -12.07 -5.76 -11.09
N ARG A 223 -12.39 -4.64 -11.75
CA ARG A 223 -12.37 -4.49 -13.20
C ARG A 223 -11.63 -3.20 -13.54
N PRO A 224 -10.29 -3.23 -13.66
CA PRO A 224 -9.51 -2.06 -14.06
C PRO A 224 -9.85 -1.65 -15.49
N LEU A 225 -9.85 -0.33 -15.76
CA LEU A 225 -10.21 0.25 -17.05
C LEU A 225 -9.09 1.09 -17.65
N ASP A 226 -8.16 1.59 -16.83
CA ASP A 226 -7.11 2.48 -17.28
C ASP A 226 -5.89 1.68 -17.73
N ASP A 227 -5.19 2.19 -18.76
CA ASP A 227 -4.01 1.56 -19.34
C ASP A 227 -2.89 2.59 -19.48
N ALA A 228 -1.75 2.29 -18.87
CA ALA A 228 -0.53 3.07 -19.01
C ALA A 228 -0.10 3.23 -20.50
N GLY A 229 -0.39 2.24 -21.34
CA GLY A 229 -0.09 2.28 -22.78
C GLY A 229 -0.73 3.45 -23.53
N ARG A 230 -1.77 4.08 -22.95
CA ARG A 230 -2.38 5.30 -23.52
C ARG A 230 -1.56 6.57 -23.23
N HIS A 231 -0.64 6.51 -22.30
CA HIS A 231 0.29 7.58 -21.94
C HIS A 231 1.62 7.32 -22.65
N ARG A 232 1.81 7.89 -23.84
CA ARG A 232 3.07 7.71 -24.60
C ARG A 232 4.22 8.42 -23.90
N PRO A 233 5.28 7.71 -23.54
CA PRO A 233 6.46 8.32 -22.95
C PRO A 233 7.24 9.09 -24.04
N GLY A 234 7.23 10.39 -23.95
CA GLY A 234 8.08 11.29 -24.78
C GLY A 234 9.33 11.79 -24.04
N SER A 235 9.67 11.20 -22.89
CA SER A 235 10.69 11.74 -21.98
C SER A 235 11.87 10.80 -21.77
N PRO A 236 13.10 11.33 -21.50
CA PRO A 236 14.33 10.55 -21.33
C PRO A 236 14.32 9.51 -20.20
N GLY A 237 13.40 9.59 -19.22
CA GLY A 237 13.27 8.64 -18.09
C GLY A 237 12.65 7.28 -18.43
N PHE A 238 12.27 7.04 -19.69
CA PHE A 238 11.62 5.80 -20.12
C PHE A 238 12.57 4.74 -20.72
N ALA A 239 13.87 4.87 -20.50
CA ALA A 239 14.82 3.81 -20.86
C ALA A 239 14.75 2.67 -19.82
N ALA A 240 14.63 1.41 -20.29
CA ALA A 240 14.67 0.24 -19.42
C ALA A 240 16.02 0.16 -18.67
N GLN A 241 15.96 -0.17 -17.37
CA GLN A 241 17.14 -0.33 -16.52
C GLN A 241 17.35 -1.80 -16.14
N ALA A 242 18.57 -2.18 -15.79
CA ALA A 242 18.88 -3.55 -15.35
C ALA A 242 18.07 -3.94 -14.08
N SER A 243 17.77 -2.98 -13.22
CA SER A 243 16.88 -3.17 -12.06
C SER A 243 15.44 -3.56 -12.43
N ASP A 244 15.01 -3.31 -13.66
CA ASP A 244 13.66 -3.65 -14.13
C ASP A 244 13.43 -5.16 -14.34
N LEU A 245 14.49 -5.97 -14.19
CA LEU A 245 14.41 -7.44 -14.21
C LEU A 245 13.80 -8.00 -12.92
N LEU A 246 13.74 -7.20 -11.86
CA LEU A 246 13.15 -7.55 -10.56
C LEU A 246 11.88 -6.75 -10.30
N VAL A 247 10.99 -7.32 -9.51
CA VAL A 247 9.69 -6.71 -9.17
C VAL A 247 9.85 -5.33 -8.52
N GLY A 248 10.86 -5.15 -7.65
CA GLY A 248 11.10 -3.92 -6.92
C GLY A 248 11.73 -2.79 -7.74
N GLY A 249 12.28 -3.09 -8.93
CA GLY A 249 12.95 -2.09 -9.76
C GLY A 249 14.14 -1.46 -9.04
N ALA A 250 14.24 -0.12 -9.07
CA ALA A 250 15.34 0.62 -8.45
C ALA A 250 15.58 0.32 -6.97
N PHE A 251 14.54 -0.08 -6.23
CA PHE A 251 14.66 -0.48 -4.81
C PHE A 251 15.50 -1.73 -4.58
N THR A 252 15.79 -2.49 -5.63
CA THR A 252 16.63 -3.69 -5.57
C THR A 252 18.12 -3.42 -5.81
N THR A 253 18.49 -2.17 -6.10
CA THR A 253 19.90 -1.81 -6.30
C THR A 253 20.65 -1.81 -4.96
N PRO A 254 21.94 -2.23 -4.92
CA PRO A 254 22.71 -2.35 -3.68
C PRO A 254 22.80 -1.06 -2.87
N ASP A 255 22.78 0.08 -3.55
CA ASP A 255 22.96 1.40 -2.93
C ASP A 255 21.65 2.08 -2.53
N PHE A 256 20.49 1.45 -2.79
CA PHE A 256 19.19 2.06 -2.48
C PHE A 256 18.99 2.21 -0.97
N GLY A 257 18.79 3.44 -0.52
CA GLY A 257 18.52 3.75 0.89
C GLY A 257 19.72 3.73 1.83
N ILE A 258 20.93 3.33 1.38
CA ILE A 258 22.12 3.23 2.23
C ILE A 258 22.58 4.61 2.68
N ASP A 259 22.54 5.60 1.82
CA ASP A 259 23.00 6.98 2.13
C ASP A 259 22.12 7.65 3.20
N GLU A 260 20.84 7.35 3.25
CA GLU A 260 19.93 7.89 4.27
C GLU A 260 20.17 7.27 5.66
N VAL A 261 20.71 6.07 5.73
CA VAL A 261 21.02 5.35 6.98
C VAL A 261 22.39 5.77 7.53
N ALA A 262 23.37 6.03 6.67
CA ALA A 262 24.75 6.36 7.05
C ALA A 262 24.94 7.78 7.61
N ASP A 263 24.14 8.76 7.16
CA ASP A 263 24.33 10.18 7.54
C ASP A 263 23.72 10.54 8.92
N ARG A 264 23.08 9.61 9.63
CA ARG A 264 22.48 9.86 10.95
C ARG A 264 23.16 9.18 12.13
N SER A 265 24.33 8.59 11.94
CA SER A 265 25.18 8.22 13.07
C SER A 265 25.66 9.51 13.77
N PRO A 266 25.50 9.65 15.10
CA PRO A 266 25.98 10.84 15.80
C PRO A 266 27.51 10.88 15.63
N ARG A 267 28.01 11.90 14.94
CA ARG A 267 29.44 12.21 14.91
C ARG A 267 29.86 12.44 16.34
N THR A 268 30.57 11.52 16.93
CA THR A 268 31.28 11.72 18.19
C THR A 268 32.21 12.90 17.97
N ARG A 269 31.88 14.04 18.63
CA ARG A 269 32.81 15.15 18.74
C ARG A 269 34.01 14.64 19.55
N GLU A 270 35.05 14.26 18.86
CA GLU A 270 36.38 14.17 19.49
C GLU A 270 36.73 15.58 19.94
N SER A 271 36.68 15.79 21.26
CA SER A 271 37.25 16.94 21.93
C SER A 271 38.76 16.86 21.75
N ARG A 272 39.31 17.62 20.80
CA ARG A 272 40.75 17.96 20.80
C ARG A 272 40.94 18.96 21.94
N SER A 273 41.31 18.46 23.10
CA SER A 273 42.04 19.21 24.10
C SER A 273 43.52 19.10 23.77
N GLY A 274 44.13 20.19 23.48
CA GLY A 274 45.56 20.42 23.36
C GLY A 274 45.83 21.87 23.62
#